data_681934bda7a2f60840180afdd6a23d35
#
_entry.id   681934bda7a2f60840180afdd6a23d35
#
_cell.length_a   1.000
_cell.length_b   1.000
_cell.length_c   1.000
_cell.angle_alpha   90.00
_cell.angle_beta   90.00
_cell.angle_gamma   90.00
#
_symmetry.space_group_name_H-M   'P 1'
#
loop_
_entity.id
_entity.type
_entity.pdbx_description
1 polymer ?
#
loop_
_entity_poly.entity_id
_entity_poly.type
_entity_poly.pdbx_seq_one_letter_code
_entity_poly.pdbx_strand_id
1 'polypeptide(L)'
;MAVTVKLMALTVSFFGLLSFILGVIAENKKPPAGTPVFGKDGVTCKFPADPTVALGYLSVIFLIASTVVGYLSLFYPYKGKTVPQGVLFKSTTFAVFFNVALFSTGLAATMLLWPTITEHLHLKRNVHLDLTYTCPTAKTGLFGGGAFLSLDSSLFWLVALLVADNAREDFLDEDKDDKLDVELPSLANHADMVI
;
A
#
# COMPACT_ATOMS: atom_id res chain seq x y z
N MET A 1 20.42 -4.73 14.85
CA MET A 1 19.48 -5.88 14.71
C MET A 1 19.05 -5.95 13.26
N ALA A 2 19.28 -7.06 12.58
CA ALA A 2 18.79 -7.24 11.20
C ALA A 2 17.26 -7.38 11.24
N VAL A 3 16.57 -6.48 10.58
CA VAL A 3 15.11 -6.57 10.40
C VAL A 3 14.84 -7.77 9.51
N THR A 4 14.09 -8.73 10.01
CA THR A 4 13.77 -9.94 9.25
C THR A 4 12.66 -9.66 8.23
N VAL A 5 12.70 -10.34 7.07
CA VAL A 5 11.63 -10.26 6.04
C VAL A 5 10.25 -10.54 6.65
N LYS A 6 10.18 -11.45 7.63
CA LYS A 6 8.95 -11.76 8.38
C LYS A 6 8.38 -10.54 9.12
N LEU A 7 9.24 -9.72 9.74
CA LEU A 7 8.79 -8.53 10.45
C LEU A 7 8.29 -7.47 9.48
N MET A 8 8.96 -7.31 8.33
CA MET A 8 8.52 -6.39 7.27
C MET A 8 7.16 -6.81 6.70
N ALA A 9 7.00 -8.10 6.37
CA ALA A 9 5.73 -8.64 5.90
C ALA A 9 4.59 -8.43 6.93
N LEU A 10 4.87 -8.67 8.22
CA LEU A 10 3.91 -8.44 9.29
C LEU A 10 3.49 -6.96 9.37
N THR A 11 4.44 -6.04 9.23
CA THR A 11 4.17 -4.60 9.27
C THR A 11 3.32 -4.14 8.08
N VAL A 12 3.61 -4.63 6.87
CA VAL A 12 2.80 -4.37 5.66
C VAL A 12 1.37 -4.89 5.85
N SER A 13 1.23 -6.13 6.34
CA SER A 13 -0.08 -6.74 6.63
C SER A 13 -0.87 -5.94 7.65
N PHE A 14 -0.23 -5.51 8.72
CA PHE A 14 -0.86 -4.74 9.80
C PHE A 14 -1.42 -3.41 9.29
N PHE A 15 -0.62 -2.63 8.55
CA PHE A 15 -1.09 -1.36 8.00
C PHE A 15 -2.15 -1.56 6.90
N GLY A 16 -2.02 -2.59 6.07
CA GLY A 16 -3.03 -2.92 5.07
C GLY A 16 -4.38 -3.27 5.69
N LEU A 17 -4.38 -4.09 6.74
CA LEU A 17 -5.59 -4.42 7.49
C LEU A 17 -6.21 -3.21 8.18
N LEU A 18 -5.41 -2.32 8.78
CA LEU A 18 -5.91 -1.08 9.37
C LEU A 18 -6.56 -0.18 8.32
N SER A 19 -5.92 0.00 7.17
CA SER A 19 -6.49 0.76 6.05
C SER A 19 -7.84 0.19 5.62
N PHE A 20 -7.92 -1.12 5.42
CA PHE A 20 -9.15 -1.83 5.06
C PHE A 20 -10.27 -1.60 6.09
N ILE A 21 -9.99 -1.88 7.36
CA ILE A 21 -11.00 -1.77 8.43
C ILE A 21 -11.52 -0.33 8.53
N LEU A 22 -10.63 0.66 8.51
CA LEU A 22 -11.02 2.07 8.61
C LEU A 22 -11.84 2.53 7.41
N GLY A 23 -11.50 2.09 6.20
CA GLY A 23 -12.27 2.39 4.99
C GLY A 23 -13.67 1.77 5.01
N VAL A 24 -13.81 0.52 5.48
CA VAL A 24 -15.10 -0.15 5.67
C VAL A 24 -15.95 0.57 6.74
N ILE A 25 -15.33 0.97 7.86
CA ILE A 25 -16.04 1.72 8.90
C ILE A 25 -16.49 3.09 8.37
N ALA A 26 -15.63 3.77 7.58
CA ALA A 26 -15.98 5.04 6.93
C ALA A 26 -17.23 4.90 6.04
N GLU A 27 -17.30 3.85 5.21
CA GLU A 27 -18.48 3.56 4.37
C GLU A 27 -19.75 3.36 5.23
N ASN A 28 -19.64 2.58 6.31
CA ASN A 28 -20.78 2.26 7.17
C ASN A 28 -21.25 3.45 8.02
N LYS A 29 -20.36 4.40 8.33
CA LYS A 29 -20.69 5.59 9.13
C LYS A 29 -21.13 6.78 8.28
N LYS A 30 -20.94 6.72 6.98
CA LYS A 30 -21.31 7.78 6.07
C LYS A 30 -22.82 8.02 6.09
N PRO A 31 -23.31 9.27 6.33
CA PRO A 31 -24.73 9.57 6.27
C PRO A 31 -25.26 9.45 4.84
N PRO A 32 -26.53 9.02 4.65
CA PRO A 32 -27.11 8.87 3.32
C PRO A 32 -27.32 10.20 2.60
N ALA A 33 -27.65 11.27 3.33
CA ALA A 33 -27.82 12.63 2.82
C ALA A 33 -27.75 13.67 3.95
N GLY A 34 -27.47 14.91 3.62
CA GLY A 34 -27.64 16.05 4.52
C GLY A 34 -29.11 16.50 4.60
N THR A 35 -29.50 17.18 5.67
CA THR A 35 -30.82 17.79 5.83
C THR A 35 -30.79 19.22 5.30
N PRO A 36 -31.60 19.56 4.26
CA PRO A 36 -31.69 20.93 3.77
C PRO A 36 -32.46 21.82 4.77
N VAL A 37 -31.86 22.93 5.14
CA VAL A 37 -32.49 23.98 5.96
C VAL A 37 -32.67 25.20 5.06
N PHE A 38 -33.93 25.55 4.78
CA PHE A 38 -34.28 26.66 3.91
C PHE A 38 -34.16 28.00 4.64
N GLY A 39 -33.35 28.92 4.11
CA GLY A 39 -33.17 30.28 4.56
C GLY A 39 -33.77 31.30 3.58
N LYS A 40 -33.69 32.61 3.89
CA LYS A 40 -34.18 33.67 3.01
C LYS A 40 -33.37 33.80 1.71
N ASP A 41 -32.09 33.44 1.75
CA ASP A 41 -31.14 33.64 0.65
C ASP A 41 -30.56 32.31 0.10
N GLY A 42 -31.16 31.17 0.46
CA GLY A 42 -30.69 29.87 -0.04
C GLY A 42 -30.91 28.68 0.90
N VAL A 43 -30.32 27.54 0.55
CA VAL A 43 -30.38 26.30 1.32
C VAL A 43 -29.05 26.10 2.05
N THR A 44 -29.13 25.87 3.37
CA THR A 44 -27.99 25.42 4.18
C THR A 44 -28.10 23.93 4.43
N CYS A 45 -27.11 23.17 3.96
CA CYS A 45 -27.04 21.74 4.20
C CYS A 45 -26.48 21.44 5.59
N LYS A 46 -27.29 20.82 6.44
CA LYS A 46 -26.85 20.36 7.75
C LYS A 46 -26.53 18.87 7.69
N PHE A 47 -25.26 18.53 7.84
CA PHE A 47 -24.82 17.14 7.92
C PHE A 47 -24.72 16.70 9.38
N PRO A 48 -25.09 15.46 9.72
CA PRO A 48 -24.87 14.92 11.05
C PRO A 48 -23.37 14.87 11.38
N ALA A 49 -23.02 14.98 12.65
CA ALA A 49 -21.62 14.79 13.08
C ALA A 49 -21.25 13.32 12.95
N ASP A 50 -20.41 13.00 12.01
CA ASP A 50 -19.91 11.65 11.74
C ASP A 50 -18.38 11.64 11.60
N PRO A 51 -17.71 10.53 11.89
CA PRO A 51 -16.26 10.41 11.79
C PRO A 51 -15.77 10.04 10.37
N THR A 52 -16.63 9.99 9.35
CA THR A 52 -16.34 9.48 8.01
C THR A 52 -15.10 10.11 7.39
N VAL A 53 -14.99 11.45 7.45
CA VAL A 53 -13.84 12.20 6.89
C VAL A 53 -12.55 11.82 7.61
N ALA A 54 -12.57 11.76 8.94
CA ALA A 54 -11.38 11.38 9.72
C ALA A 54 -10.94 9.94 9.44
N LEU A 55 -11.90 9.02 9.38
CA LEU A 55 -11.65 7.60 9.06
C LEU A 55 -11.13 7.43 7.63
N GLY A 56 -11.68 8.18 6.68
CA GLY A 56 -11.20 8.18 5.29
C GLY A 56 -9.74 8.63 5.19
N TYR A 57 -9.37 9.75 5.81
CA TYR A 57 -7.97 10.20 5.82
C TYR A 57 -7.04 9.21 6.54
N LEU A 58 -7.45 8.66 7.67
CA LEU A 58 -6.66 7.64 8.39
C LEU A 58 -6.46 6.39 7.54
N SER A 59 -7.49 5.93 6.84
CA SER A 59 -7.40 4.80 5.91
C SER A 59 -6.34 5.05 4.83
N VAL A 60 -6.33 6.24 4.22
CA VAL A 60 -5.31 6.63 3.24
C VAL A 60 -3.91 6.69 3.84
N ILE A 61 -3.75 7.24 5.05
CA ILE A 61 -2.46 7.30 5.73
C ILE A 61 -1.89 5.89 5.96
N PHE A 62 -2.72 4.95 6.41
CA PHE A 62 -2.28 3.56 6.60
C PHE A 62 -2.01 2.83 5.28
N LEU A 63 -2.74 3.12 4.20
CA LEU A 63 -2.43 2.63 2.86
C LEU A 63 -1.04 3.12 2.41
N ILE A 64 -0.74 4.41 2.57
CA ILE A 64 0.56 4.98 2.24
C ILE A 64 1.66 4.35 3.10
N ALA A 65 1.43 4.18 4.41
CA ALA A 65 2.38 3.55 5.31
C ALA A 65 2.70 2.11 4.89
N SER A 66 1.66 1.30 4.57
CA SER A 66 1.82 -0.07 4.05
C SER A 66 2.66 -0.09 2.76
N THR A 67 2.36 0.82 1.84
CA THR A 67 3.07 0.93 0.56
C THR A 67 4.53 1.34 0.73
N VAL A 68 4.80 2.34 1.58
CA VAL A 68 6.18 2.81 1.86
C VAL A 68 6.99 1.69 2.52
N VAL A 69 6.43 1.01 3.52
CA VAL A 69 7.11 -0.12 4.16
C VAL A 69 7.34 -1.26 3.16
N GLY A 70 6.35 -1.61 2.34
CA GLY A 70 6.47 -2.61 1.28
C GLY A 70 7.58 -2.26 0.30
N TYR A 71 7.59 -1.03 -0.22
CA TYR A 71 8.61 -0.54 -1.14
C TYR A 71 10.01 -0.56 -0.52
N LEU A 72 10.18 0.00 0.67
CA LEU A 72 11.49 0.03 1.35
C LEU A 72 11.99 -1.39 1.67
N SER A 73 11.10 -2.31 2.01
CA SER A 73 11.43 -3.71 2.29
C SER A 73 12.02 -4.44 1.09
N LEU A 74 11.58 -4.08 -0.13
CA LEU A 74 12.13 -4.65 -1.38
C LEU A 74 13.59 -4.31 -1.60
N PHE A 75 14.07 -3.19 -1.09
CA PHE A 75 15.45 -2.70 -1.28
C PHE A 75 16.30 -2.81 -0.02
N TYR A 76 15.76 -3.40 1.05
CA TYR A 76 16.51 -3.60 2.28
C TYR A 76 17.59 -4.69 2.13
N PRO A 77 18.80 -4.51 2.69
CA PRO A 77 19.88 -5.50 2.60
C PRO A 77 19.45 -6.88 3.13
N TYR A 78 19.65 -7.91 2.33
CA TYR A 78 19.35 -9.28 2.70
C TYR A 78 20.56 -9.95 3.37
N LYS A 79 20.39 -10.47 4.60
CA LYS A 79 21.48 -11.10 5.38
C LYS A 79 22.79 -10.26 5.43
N GLY A 80 22.64 -8.92 5.44
CA GLY A 80 23.78 -7.99 5.45
C GLY A 80 24.49 -7.77 4.12
N LYS A 81 24.03 -8.38 3.03
CA LYS A 81 24.55 -8.18 1.67
C LYS A 81 23.55 -7.35 0.84
N THR A 82 24.08 -6.43 0.07
CA THR A 82 23.29 -5.66 -0.90
C THR A 82 23.20 -6.44 -2.21
N VAL A 83 21.98 -6.79 -2.60
CA VAL A 83 21.74 -7.40 -3.93
C VAL A 83 21.43 -6.27 -4.93
N PRO A 84 22.09 -6.22 -6.11
CA PRO A 84 21.80 -5.20 -7.11
C PRO A 84 20.33 -5.21 -7.53
N GLN A 85 19.73 -4.03 -7.65
CA GLN A 85 18.31 -3.89 -8.03
C GLN A 85 18.02 -4.57 -9.39
N GLY A 86 18.98 -4.55 -10.32
CA GLY A 86 18.86 -5.19 -11.62
C GLY A 86 18.58 -6.69 -11.55
N VAL A 87 19.03 -7.38 -10.50
CA VAL A 87 18.76 -8.82 -10.30
C VAL A 87 17.28 -9.06 -10.02
N LEU A 88 16.66 -8.24 -9.17
CA LEU A 88 15.23 -8.32 -8.84
C LEU A 88 14.36 -8.10 -10.08
N PHE A 89 14.65 -7.07 -10.86
CA PHE A 89 13.89 -6.74 -12.08
C PHE A 89 14.16 -7.68 -13.28
N LYS A 90 15.17 -8.53 -13.20
CA LYS A 90 15.41 -9.59 -14.19
C LYS A 90 14.33 -10.69 -14.10
N SER A 91 13.73 -10.87 -12.92
CA SER A 91 12.57 -11.75 -12.73
C SER A 91 11.30 -11.09 -13.25
N THR A 92 10.71 -11.63 -14.31
CA THR A 92 9.43 -11.17 -14.87
C THR A 92 8.31 -11.23 -13.84
N THR A 93 8.28 -12.29 -13.01
CA THR A 93 7.29 -12.47 -11.95
C THR A 93 7.35 -11.33 -10.93
N PHE A 94 8.55 -10.97 -10.48
CA PHE A 94 8.73 -9.84 -9.58
C PHE A 94 8.22 -8.53 -10.21
N ALA A 95 8.63 -8.24 -11.46
CA ALA A 95 8.24 -7.02 -12.15
C ALA A 95 6.71 -6.91 -12.30
N VAL A 96 6.02 -8.02 -12.60
CA VAL A 96 4.55 -8.05 -12.70
C VAL A 96 3.90 -7.72 -11.36
N PHE A 97 4.24 -8.44 -10.28
CA PHE A 97 3.61 -8.21 -8.97
C PHE A 97 3.93 -6.83 -8.40
N PHE A 98 5.13 -6.31 -8.63
CA PHE A 98 5.52 -4.96 -8.25
C PHE A 98 4.64 -3.89 -8.94
N ASN A 99 4.46 -4.01 -10.26
CA ASN A 99 3.62 -3.08 -11.02
C ASN A 99 2.14 -3.19 -10.62
N VAL A 100 1.62 -4.40 -10.41
CA VAL A 100 0.25 -4.62 -9.95
C VAL A 100 0.05 -4.02 -8.55
N ALA A 101 1.01 -4.17 -7.63
CA ALA A 101 0.97 -3.56 -6.31
C ALA A 101 0.90 -2.03 -6.39
N LEU A 102 1.72 -1.40 -7.23
CA LEU A 102 1.71 0.06 -7.43
C LEU A 102 0.39 0.53 -8.05
N PHE A 103 -0.10 -0.16 -9.06
CA PHE A 103 -1.36 0.19 -9.73
C PHE A 103 -2.55 0.07 -8.79
N SER A 104 -2.66 -1.04 -8.05
CA SER A 104 -3.73 -1.24 -7.07
C SER A 104 -3.67 -0.23 -5.92
N THR A 105 -2.45 0.14 -5.45
CA THR A 105 -2.26 1.22 -4.47
C THR A 105 -2.79 2.56 -5.00
N GLY A 106 -2.44 2.94 -6.23
CA GLY A 106 -2.89 4.20 -6.84
C GLY A 106 -4.41 4.25 -6.99
N LEU A 107 -5.01 3.12 -7.41
CA LEU A 107 -6.45 3.00 -7.55
C LEU A 107 -7.16 3.07 -6.19
N ALA A 108 -6.66 2.34 -5.18
CA ALA A 108 -7.17 2.38 -3.81
C ALA A 108 -7.10 3.79 -3.22
N ALA A 109 -5.96 4.47 -3.37
CA ALA A 109 -5.77 5.84 -2.90
C ALA A 109 -6.77 6.80 -3.55
N THR A 110 -7.00 6.69 -4.85
CA THR A 110 -7.96 7.51 -5.57
C THR A 110 -9.39 7.26 -5.06
N MET A 111 -9.78 5.99 -4.90
CA MET A 111 -11.12 5.63 -4.44
C MET A 111 -11.39 5.98 -2.98
N LEU A 112 -10.36 6.08 -2.13
CA LEU A 112 -10.47 6.52 -0.74
C LEU A 112 -10.42 8.06 -0.62
N LEU A 113 -9.51 8.72 -1.35
CA LEU A 113 -9.34 10.17 -1.29
C LEU A 113 -10.51 10.91 -1.90
N TRP A 114 -11.03 10.46 -3.04
CA TRP A 114 -12.11 11.15 -3.72
C TRP A 114 -13.34 11.38 -2.82
N PRO A 115 -13.95 10.33 -2.23
CA PRO A 115 -15.08 10.53 -1.34
C PRO A 115 -14.72 11.28 -0.06
N THR A 116 -13.51 11.08 0.50
CA THR A 116 -13.04 11.79 1.69
C THR A 116 -12.96 13.30 1.43
N ILE A 117 -12.39 13.71 0.31
CA ILE A 117 -12.30 15.14 -0.07
C ILE A 117 -13.69 15.68 -0.38
N THR A 118 -14.55 14.95 -1.06
CA THR A 118 -15.92 15.35 -1.37
C THR A 118 -16.71 15.61 -0.09
N GLU A 119 -16.70 14.70 0.86
CA GLU A 119 -17.36 14.88 2.17
C GLU A 119 -16.76 16.05 2.95
N HIS A 120 -15.45 16.20 2.96
CA HIS A 120 -14.79 17.33 3.61
C HIS A 120 -15.23 18.68 2.98
N LEU A 121 -15.36 18.74 1.66
CA LEU A 121 -15.82 19.96 0.97
C LEU A 121 -17.30 20.24 1.25
N HIS A 122 -18.16 19.23 1.31
CA HIS A 122 -19.57 19.40 1.67
C HIS A 122 -19.75 19.94 3.08
N LEU A 123 -18.93 19.47 4.05
CA LEU A 123 -18.94 20.02 5.40
C LEU A 123 -18.50 21.50 5.49
N LYS A 124 -17.56 21.92 4.62
CA LYS A 124 -17.06 23.30 4.60
C LYS A 124 -17.91 24.25 3.77
N ARG A 125 -18.49 23.77 2.66
CA ARG A 125 -19.30 24.54 1.72
C ARG A 125 -20.75 24.09 1.78
N ASN A 126 -21.39 24.38 2.87
CA ASN A 126 -22.75 23.92 3.19
C ASN A 126 -23.87 24.89 2.80
N VAL A 127 -23.55 26.08 2.25
CA VAL A 127 -24.53 27.08 1.83
C VAL A 127 -24.63 27.09 0.31
N HIS A 128 -25.83 26.92 -0.22
CA HIS A 128 -26.14 26.89 -1.65
C HIS A 128 -27.27 27.87 -1.97
N LEU A 129 -27.11 28.65 -3.04
CA LEU A 129 -28.10 29.62 -3.51
C LEU A 129 -29.30 28.96 -4.21
N ASP A 130 -29.14 27.72 -4.64
CA ASP A 130 -30.19 26.93 -5.30
C ASP A 130 -31.14 26.32 -4.25
N LEU A 131 -32.39 26.74 -4.24
CA LEU A 131 -33.42 26.26 -3.33
C LEU A 131 -33.83 24.79 -3.60
N THR A 132 -33.46 24.22 -4.74
CA THR A 132 -33.74 22.83 -5.11
C THR A 132 -32.61 21.85 -4.75
N TYR A 133 -31.54 22.37 -4.12
CA TYR A 133 -30.34 21.55 -3.79
C TYR A 133 -30.63 20.51 -2.74
N THR A 134 -30.36 19.24 -3.05
CA THR A 134 -30.75 18.05 -2.25
C THR A 134 -29.74 17.61 -1.20
N CYS A 135 -28.68 18.39 -0.96
CA CYS A 135 -27.61 18.09 0.01
C CYS A 135 -27.01 16.69 -0.13
N PRO A 136 -26.46 16.34 -1.32
CA PRO A 136 -25.91 15.03 -1.57
C PRO A 136 -24.66 14.76 -0.73
N THR A 137 -24.38 13.48 -0.45
CA THR A 137 -23.12 12.97 0.09
C THR A 137 -22.33 12.25 -1.01
N ALA A 138 -21.09 11.85 -0.74
CA ALA A 138 -20.30 11.05 -1.68
C ALA A 138 -21.05 9.76 -2.06
N LYS A 139 -20.82 9.25 -3.27
CA LYS A 139 -21.49 8.04 -3.76
C LYS A 139 -21.19 6.85 -2.86
N THR A 140 -22.22 6.07 -2.55
CA THR A 140 -22.11 4.84 -1.76
C THR A 140 -21.26 3.81 -2.50
N GLY A 141 -20.45 3.06 -1.74
CA GLY A 141 -19.57 2.02 -2.26
C GLY A 141 -18.15 2.48 -2.58
N LEU A 142 -17.86 3.80 -2.64
CA LEU A 142 -16.52 4.30 -2.97
C LEU A 142 -15.51 4.00 -1.86
N PHE A 143 -15.85 4.26 -0.59
CA PHE A 143 -14.98 3.91 0.53
C PHE A 143 -14.81 2.39 0.65
N GLY A 144 -15.90 1.62 0.49
CA GLY A 144 -15.86 0.17 0.50
C GLY A 144 -14.98 -0.40 -0.60
N GLY A 145 -15.17 0.04 -1.84
CA GLY A 145 -14.33 -0.37 -2.97
C GLY A 145 -12.86 0.00 -2.76
N GLY A 146 -12.57 1.22 -2.30
CA GLY A 146 -11.22 1.66 -1.96
C GLY A 146 -10.60 0.84 -0.82
N ALA A 147 -11.40 0.45 0.19
CA ALA A 147 -10.95 -0.40 1.28
C ALA A 147 -10.53 -1.79 0.78
N PHE A 148 -11.35 -2.45 -0.05
CA PHE A 148 -10.98 -3.75 -0.63
C PHE A 148 -9.73 -3.66 -1.50
N LEU A 149 -9.61 -2.61 -2.33
CA LEU A 149 -8.40 -2.39 -3.13
C LEU A 149 -7.16 -2.12 -2.26
N SER A 150 -7.31 -1.49 -1.09
CA SER A 150 -6.19 -1.30 -0.16
C SER A 150 -5.70 -2.62 0.43
N LEU A 151 -6.61 -3.55 0.71
CA LEU A 151 -6.28 -4.90 1.14
C LEU A 151 -5.57 -5.67 0.03
N ASP A 152 -6.12 -5.65 -1.19
CA ASP A 152 -5.51 -6.29 -2.36
C ASP A 152 -4.11 -5.75 -2.63
N SER A 153 -3.93 -4.44 -2.56
CA SER A 153 -2.62 -3.79 -2.69
C SER A 153 -1.61 -4.33 -1.69
N SER A 154 -2.00 -4.46 -0.41
CA SER A 154 -1.11 -5.01 0.62
C SER A 154 -0.75 -6.48 0.36
N LEU A 155 -1.67 -7.28 -0.15
CA LEU A 155 -1.40 -8.67 -0.56
C LEU A 155 -0.42 -8.74 -1.73
N PHE A 156 -0.54 -7.87 -2.73
CA PHE A 156 0.41 -7.80 -3.84
C PHE A 156 1.81 -7.37 -3.37
N TRP A 157 1.91 -6.43 -2.41
CA TRP A 157 3.18 -6.10 -1.78
C TRP A 157 3.81 -7.30 -1.06
N LEU A 158 3.02 -8.11 -0.35
CA LEU A 158 3.50 -9.33 0.30
C LEU A 158 4.01 -10.36 -0.71
N VAL A 159 3.29 -10.57 -1.82
CA VAL A 159 3.74 -11.47 -2.88
C VAL A 159 5.03 -10.95 -3.53
N ALA A 160 5.11 -9.65 -3.82
CA ALA A 160 6.33 -9.04 -4.34
C ALA A 160 7.52 -9.22 -3.39
N LEU A 161 7.31 -9.10 -2.07
CA LEU A 161 8.33 -9.36 -1.04
C LEU A 161 8.81 -10.81 -1.06
N LEU A 162 7.89 -11.78 -1.15
CA LEU A 162 8.23 -13.21 -1.20
C LEU A 162 9.03 -13.55 -2.47
N VAL A 163 8.61 -13.03 -3.62
CA VAL A 163 9.32 -13.25 -4.88
C VAL A 163 10.70 -12.60 -4.85
N ALA A 164 10.82 -11.40 -4.27
CA ALA A 164 12.10 -10.72 -4.10
C ALA A 164 13.04 -11.49 -3.15
N ASP A 165 12.50 -12.09 -2.09
CA ASP A 165 13.28 -12.90 -1.14
C ASP A 165 13.87 -14.12 -1.80
N ASN A 166 13.07 -14.88 -2.55
CA ASN A 166 13.52 -16.03 -3.34
C ASN A 166 14.61 -15.63 -4.37
N ALA A 167 14.36 -14.56 -5.15
CA ALA A 167 15.34 -14.10 -6.14
C ALA A 167 16.69 -13.66 -5.54
N ARG A 168 16.66 -13.17 -4.29
CA ARG A 168 17.89 -12.82 -3.55
C ARG A 168 18.62 -14.05 -3.04
N GLU A 169 17.89 -15.07 -2.59
CA GLU A 169 18.45 -16.32 -2.11
C GLU A 169 19.15 -17.04 -3.24
N ASP A 170 18.49 -17.19 -4.38
CA ASP A 170 19.05 -17.79 -5.59
C ASP A 170 20.36 -17.09 -6.04
N PHE A 171 20.35 -15.74 -6.09
CA PHE A 171 21.53 -14.95 -6.46
C PHE A 171 22.71 -15.15 -5.49
N LEU A 172 22.45 -15.25 -4.19
CA LEU A 172 23.50 -15.43 -3.19
C LEU A 172 24.06 -16.87 -3.16
N ASP A 173 23.27 -17.84 -3.56
CA ASP A 173 23.73 -19.21 -3.65
C ASP A 173 24.58 -19.41 -4.92
N GLU A 174 24.19 -18.82 -6.07
CA GLU A 174 24.98 -18.77 -7.30
C GLU A 174 26.36 -18.08 -7.07
N ASP A 175 26.40 -16.94 -6.33
CA ASP A 175 27.65 -16.22 -5.96
C ASP A 175 28.57 -17.06 -5.05
N LYS A 176 28.03 -18.01 -4.27
CA LYS A 176 28.82 -18.93 -3.46
C LYS A 176 29.43 -20.05 -4.29
N ASP A 177 28.64 -20.64 -5.18
CA ASP A 177 29.09 -21.75 -6.04
C ASP A 177 30.19 -21.26 -6.98
N ASP A 178 30.04 -20.08 -7.61
CA ASP A 178 31.08 -19.46 -8.44
C ASP A 178 32.40 -19.22 -7.69
N LYS A 179 32.32 -18.83 -6.41
CA LYS A 179 33.54 -18.62 -5.59
C LYS A 179 34.21 -19.94 -5.21
N LEU A 180 33.43 -20.98 -4.95
CA LEU A 180 33.95 -22.29 -4.63
C LEU A 180 34.69 -22.92 -5.83
N ASP A 181 34.13 -22.75 -7.02
CA ASP A 181 34.75 -23.25 -8.28
C ASP A 181 36.04 -22.53 -8.62
N VAL A 182 36.21 -21.26 -8.22
CA VAL A 182 37.44 -20.50 -8.38
C VAL A 182 38.50 -20.87 -7.33
N GLU A 183 38.12 -21.20 -6.11
CA GLU A 183 39.07 -21.57 -5.04
C GLU A 183 39.62 -23.00 -5.17
N LEU A 184 38.80 -23.95 -5.61
CA LEU A 184 39.21 -25.36 -5.75
C LEU A 184 40.44 -25.57 -6.64
N PRO A 185 40.60 -25.00 -7.85
CA PRO A 185 41.77 -25.13 -8.66
C PRO A 185 43.03 -24.48 -8.04
N SER A 186 42.84 -23.39 -7.31
CA SER A 186 43.93 -22.67 -6.63
C SER A 186 44.54 -23.49 -5.49
N LEU A 187 43.73 -24.21 -4.75
CA LEU A 187 44.14 -25.10 -3.64
C LEU A 187 44.82 -26.37 -4.19
N ALA A 188 44.35 -26.90 -5.32
CA ALA A 188 44.97 -28.08 -5.98
C ALA A 188 46.38 -27.71 -6.51
N ASN A 189 46.58 -26.57 -7.17
CA ASN A 189 47.87 -26.12 -7.65
C ASN A 189 48.86 -25.80 -6.49
N HIS A 190 48.39 -25.41 -5.34
CA HIS A 190 49.26 -25.17 -4.16
C HIS A 190 49.70 -26.51 -3.50
N ALA A 191 48.86 -27.56 -3.54
CA ALA A 191 49.20 -28.89 -3.02
C ALA A 191 50.29 -29.55 -3.89
N ASP A 192 50.23 -29.40 -5.20
CA ASP A 192 51.25 -29.97 -6.14
C ASP A 192 52.59 -29.24 -6.09
N MET A 193 52.70 -28.04 -5.50
CA MET A 193 53.96 -27.28 -5.39
C MET A 193 54.72 -27.56 -4.08
N VAL A 194 54.17 -28.34 -3.17
CA VAL A 194 54.72 -28.65 -1.83
C VAL A 194 55.31 -30.08 -1.77
N ILE A 195 55.20 -30.86 -2.85
CA ILE A 195 55.82 -32.16 -3.02
C ILE A 195 57.08 -32.06 -3.88
#